data_1747377b06baf61a23d7b9ec760a893a
#
_entry.id   1747377b06baf61a23d7b9ec760a893a
#
_cell.length_a   1.000
_cell.length_b   1.000
_cell.length_c   1.000
_cell.angle_alpha   90.00
_cell.angle_beta   90.00
_cell.angle_gamma   90.00
#
_symmetry.space_group_name_H-M   'P 1'
#
loop_
_entity.id
_entity.type
_entity.pdbx_description
1 polymer ?
#
loop_
_entity_poly.entity_id
_entity_poly.type
_entity_poly.pdbx_seq_one_letter_code
_entity_poly.pdbx_strand_id
1 'polypeptide(L)'
;MSDRRNTGFLVGAGLAAACLFGAATPASKALLQSVRPQALAGLLYIGGAIGVLPLVIRERSFRAPWRIGRRTGLLLLGAVVFGGVLGPWLLLLGLSVARSGSVSLLLNLEMVATVLLGRFVFREHLSAKGWLGAAGTLAAAVLLAVGDGPSGALAALLVGAGCLCWGFDNHFTALIDGITPAETTLWKGVVAGLFNLLVGGVILGGVGSGTSALLALLVGALAYGVSIALYITAAHGLGASRSQMVFSTAPFFGVILSLLFLGESFTGTQAVAAALVAGSLLILFSEKHGHVHRHDRMAHEHWHRHDDGHHDHEHENTQEAVAHAHAHDHGSVEHGHAHWPDLHHRHDHEDGE
;
A
#
# COMPACT_ATOMS: atom_id res chain seq x y z
N MET A 1 0.45 21.71 -24.67
CA MET A 1 1.44 20.64 -24.94
C MET A 1 2.29 20.26 -23.73
N SER A 2 2.50 21.13 -22.74
CA SER A 2 3.24 20.82 -21.49
C SER A 2 2.49 19.81 -20.61
N ASP A 3 1.17 19.91 -20.53
CA ASP A 3 0.32 19.09 -19.67
C ASP A 3 0.34 17.58 -20.02
N ARG A 4 0.31 17.24 -21.32
CA ARG A 4 0.40 15.83 -21.77
C ARG A 4 1.77 15.18 -21.51
N ARG A 5 2.87 15.95 -21.55
CA ARG A 5 4.22 15.44 -21.25
C ARG A 5 4.35 15.14 -19.75
N ASN A 6 3.75 15.97 -18.90
CA ASN A 6 3.77 15.77 -17.45
C ASN A 6 2.95 14.53 -17.07
N THR A 7 1.75 14.36 -17.65
CA THR A 7 0.91 13.17 -17.40
C THR A 7 1.60 11.88 -17.81
N GLY A 8 2.28 11.84 -18.96
CA GLY A 8 3.05 10.66 -19.40
C GLY A 8 4.18 10.28 -18.45
N PHE A 9 4.93 11.27 -17.94
CA PHE A 9 5.96 11.04 -16.93
C PHE A 9 5.38 10.46 -15.63
N LEU A 10 4.27 11.02 -15.15
CA LEU A 10 3.62 10.58 -13.91
C LEU A 10 3.06 9.15 -14.01
N VAL A 11 2.45 8.80 -15.14
CA VAL A 11 2.03 7.41 -15.41
C VAL A 11 3.24 6.48 -15.46
N GLY A 12 4.32 6.90 -16.13
CA GLY A 12 5.58 6.17 -16.16
C GLY A 12 6.18 5.94 -14.77
N ALA A 13 6.15 6.96 -13.91
CA ALA A 13 6.59 6.83 -12.50
C ALA A 13 5.72 5.82 -11.73
N GLY A 14 4.40 5.87 -11.90
CA GLY A 14 3.47 4.91 -11.28
C GLY A 14 3.70 3.46 -11.76
N LEU A 15 3.94 3.25 -13.06
CA LEU A 15 4.27 1.93 -13.61
C LEU A 15 5.63 1.43 -13.10
N ALA A 16 6.63 2.31 -13.01
CA ALA A 16 7.94 1.96 -12.45
C ALA A 16 7.80 1.58 -10.96
N ALA A 17 6.99 2.32 -10.21
CA ALA A 17 6.65 1.98 -8.82
C ALA A 17 6.02 0.58 -8.74
N ALA A 18 5.01 0.29 -9.56
CA ALA A 18 4.35 -1.00 -9.61
C ALA A 18 5.32 -2.15 -9.99
N CYS A 19 6.18 -1.93 -10.96
CA CYS A 19 7.19 -2.90 -11.37
C CYS A 19 8.20 -3.20 -10.26
N LEU A 20 8.74 -2.17 -9.61
CA LEU A 20 9.67 -2.32 -8.48
C LEU A 20 9.01 -3.05 -7.30
N PHE A 21 7.78 -2.68 -6.95
CA PHE A 21 7.04 -3.34 -5.88
C PHE A 21 6.73 -4.81 -6.24
N GLY A 22 6.25 -5.07 -7.46
CA GLY A 22 5.97 -6.42 -7.94
C GLY A 22 7.20 -7.32 -7.95
N ALA A 23 8.40 -6.75 -8.23
CA ALA A 23 9.67 -7.47 -8.20
C ALA A 23 10.05 -7.97 -6.79
N ALA A 24 9.49 -7.39 -5.72
CA ALA A 24 9.76 -7.82 -4.35
C ALA A 24 9.43 -9.28 -4.11
N THR A 25 8.32 -9.78 -4.67
CA THR A 25 7.86 -11.17 -4.44
C THR A 25 8.84 -12.21 -5.02
N PRO A 26 9.20 -12.20 -6.31
CA PRO A 26 10.19 -13.15 -6.84
C PRO A 26 11.58 -12.97 -6.24
N ALA A 27 12.02 -11.74 -5.97
CA ALA A 27 13.31 -11.48 -5.32
C ALA A 27 13.34 -12.04 -3.90
N SER A 28 12.27 -11.84 -3.12
CA SER A 28 12.14 -12.42 -1.78
C SER A 28 12.10 -13.95 -1.82
N LYS A 29 11.42 -14.56 -2.82
CA LYS A 29 11.41 -16.02 -3.00
C LYS A 29 12.82 -16.58 -3.17
N ALA A 30 13.67 -15.93 -3.97
CA ALA A 30 15.06 -16.32 -4.13
C ALA A 30 15.86 -16.18 -2.81
N LEU A 31 15.65 -15.09 -2.07
CA LEU A 31 16.35 -14.82 -0.81
C LEU A 31 15.92 -15.77 0.32
N LEU A 32 14.68 -16.26 0.31
CA LEU A 32 14.18 -17.24 1.29
C LEU A 32 14.93 -18.59 1.26
N GLN A 33 15.74 -18.86 0.23
CA GLN A 33 16.61 -20.03 0.20
C GLN A 33 17.78 -19.92 1.20
N SER A 34 18.15 -18.70 1.61
CA SER A 34 19.31 -18.45 2.47
C SER A 34 19.01 -17.58 3.70
N VAL A 35 17.89 -16.89 3.72
CA VAL A 35 17.48 -15.99 4.80
C VAL A 35 16.14 -16.46 5.37
N ARG A 36 16.01 -16.51 6.69
CA ARG A 36 14.73 -16.85 7.32
C ARG A 36 13.66 -15.76 7.06
N PRO A 37 12.37 -16.13 6.96
CA PRO A 37 11.31 -15.19 6.61
C PRO A 37 11.29 -13.93 7.49
N GLN A 38 11.44 -14.07 8.80
CA GLN A 38 11.37 -12.92 9.69
C GLN A 38 12.61 -12.02 9.60
N ALA A 39 13.81 -12.60 9.46
CA ALA A 39 15.02 -11.82 9.23
C ALA A 39 14.95 -11.09 7.87
N LEU A 40 14.42 -11.76 6.85
CA LEU A 40 14.19 -11.16 5.53
C LEU A 40 13.21 -9.98 5.63
N ALA A 41 12.09 -10.13 6.34
CA ALA A 41 11.17 -9.02 6.60
C ALA A 41 11.90 -7.81 7.22
N GLY A 42 12.75 -8.07 8.20
CA GLY A 42 13.57 -7.02 8.83
C GLY A 42 14.50 -6.31 7.87
N LEU A 43 15.25 -7.06 7.05
CA LEU A 43 16.17 -6.49 6.05
C LEU A 43 15.43 -5.69 4.99
N LEU A 44 14.30 -6.20 4.48
CA LEU A 44 13.47 -5.50 3.49
C LEU A 44 12.94 -4.17 4.03
N TYR A 45 12.49 -4.13 5.29
CA TYR A 45 11.96 -2.91 5.91
C TYR A 45 13.05 -1.89 6.23
N ILE A 46 14.23 -2.33 6.70
CA ILE A 46 15.40 -1.43 6.83
C ILE A 46 15.82 -0.90 5.47
N GLY A 47 15.86 -1.76 4.45
CA GLY A 47 16.12 -1.32 3.08
C GLY A 47 15.12 -0.26 2.62
N GLY A 48 13.81 -0.49 2.86
CA GLY A 48 12.75 0.48 2.56
C GLY A 48 12.95 1.82 3.25
N ALA A 49 13.33 1.81 4.53
CA ALA A 49 13.67 3.02 5.28
C ALA A 49 14.84 3.78 4.65
N ILE A 50 15.89 3.06 4.23
CA ILE A 50 17.04 3.65 3.53
C ILE A 50 16.60 4.25 2.19
N GLY A 51 15.77 3.53 1.43
CA GLY A 51 15.32 3.98 0.11
C GLY A 51 14.39 5.19 0.12
N VAL A 52 13.58 5.38 1.19
CA VAL A 52 12.70 6.56 1.33
C VAL A 52 13.40 7.75 1.97
N LEU A 53 14.53 7.55 2.63
CA LEU A 53 15.24 8.59 3.38
C LEU A 53 15.54 9.87 2.56
N PRO A 54 15.97 9.79 1.26
CA PRO A 54 16.20 10.99 0.46
C PRO A 54 14.94 11.85 0.30
N LEU A 55 13.75 11.23 0.21
CA LEU A 55 12.48 11.95 0.13
C LEU A 55 12.17 12.67 1.44
N VAL A 56 12.32 12.00 2.57
CA VAL A 56 12.14 12.59 3.91
C VAL A 56 13.07 13.79 4.14
N ILE A 57 14.34 13.66 3.74
CA ILE A 57 15.31 14.77 3.85
C ILE A 57 14.89 15.96 2.98
N ARG A 58 14.35 15.70 1.77
CA ARG A 58 13.88 16.74 0.86
C ARG A 58 12.66 17.48 1.39
N GLU A 59 11.75 16.78 2.05
CA GLU A 59 10.51 17.37 2.60
C GLU A 59 10.78 18.35 3.77
N ARG A 60 11.95 18.26 4.42
CA ARG A 60 12.40 19.12 5.55
C ARG A 60 11.41 19.20 6.72
N SER A 61 10.50 18.25 6.84
CA SER A 61 9.39 18.25 7.81
C SER A 61 9.54 17.19 8.90
N PHE A 62 10.75 16.61 9.07
CA PHE A 62 10.98 15.47 9.97
C PHE A 62 10.47 15.74 11.40
N ARG A 63 9.46 14.95 11.79
CA ARG A 63 8.87 15.00 13.13
C ARG A 63 9.12 13.68 13.86
N ALA A 64 9.61 13.80 15.09
CA ALA A 64 9.79 12.63 15.94
C ALA A 64 8.42 12.10 16.44
N PRO A 65 8.16 10.78 16.45
CA PRO A 65 6.85 10.21 16.82
C PRO A 65 6.34 10.66 18.18
N TRP A 66 7.22 10.84 19.15
CA TRP A 66 6.86 11.30 20.51
C TRP A 66 6.43 12.78 20.57
N ARG A 67 6.56 13.54 19.49
CA ARG A 67 6.09 14.93 19.38
C ARG A 67 4.77 15.08 18.63
N ILE A 68 4.25 14.01 18.07
CA ILE A 68 3.08 14.02 17.16
C ILE A 68 1.75 13.92 17.94
N GLY A 69 1.80 13.57 19.23
CA GLY A 69 0.62 13.33 20.04
C GLY A 69 0.26 11.84 20.20
N ARG A 70 -0.49 11.54 21.27
CA ARG A 70 -0.75 10.16 21.69
C ARG A 70 -1.56 9.37 20.66
N ARG A 71 -2.57 10.00 20.03
CA ARG A 71 -3.44 9.33 19.03
C ARG A 71 -2.64 8.87 17.82
N THR A 72 -1.91 9.79 17.20
CA THR A 72 -1.05 9.51 16.04
C THR A 72 0.04 8.50 16.37
N GLY A 73 0.64 8.60 17.57
CA GLY A 73 1.62 7.62 18.05
C GLY A 73 1.04 6.20 18.16
N LEU A 74 -0.20 6.03 18.64
CA LEU A 74 -0.88 4.73 18.71
C LEU A 74 -1.25 4.19 17.33
N LEU A 75 -1.71 5.05 16.41
CA LEU A 75 -1.98 4.67 15.03
C LEU A 75 -0.70 4.20 14.31
N LEU A 76 0.40 4.93 14.49
CA LEU A 76 1.71 4.55 13.95
C LEU A 76 2.20 3.22 14.55
N LEU A 77 2.01 3.00 15.85
CA LEU A 77 2.33 1.73 16.49
C LEU A 77 1.49 0.59 15.90
N GLY A 78 0.19 0.80 15.69
CA GLY A 78 -0.67 -0.15 14.99
C GLY A 78 -0.18 -0.46 13.58
N ALA A 79 0.17 0.56 12.80
CA ALA A 79 0.74 0.43 11.46
C ALA A 79 2.08 -0.34 11.46
N VAL A 80 2.94 -0.12 12.47
CA VAL A 80 4.19 -0.87 12.65
C VAL A 80 3.91 -2.35 12.95
N VAL A 81 3.00 -2.63 13.89
CA VAL A 81 2.71 -4.03 14.32
C VAL A 81 2.05 -4.81 13.20
N PHE A 82 0.96 -4.29 12.63
CA PHE A 82 0.20 -4.99 11.62
C PHE A 82 0.90 -4.92 10.25
N GLY A 83 1.28 -3.74 9.80
CA GLY A 83 1.84 -3.54 8.47
C GLY A 83 3.34 -3.85 8.37
N GLY A 84 4.09 -3.61 9.45
CA GLY A 84 5.55 -3.76 9.44
C GLY A 84 6.07 -5.07 9.99
N VAL A 85 5.37 -5.69 10.98
CA VAL A 85 5.83 -6.92 11.62
C VAL A 85 5.03 -8.12 11.13
N LEU A 86 3.73 -8.17 11.41
CA LEU A 86 2.91 -9.36 11.17
C LEU A 86 2.66 -9.59 9.68
N GLY A 87 2.27 -8.56 8.92
CA GLY A 87 1.95 -8.67 7.51
C GLY A 87 3.10 -9.25 6.67
N PRO A 88 4.30 -8.63 6.68
CA PRO A 88 5.44 -9.13 5.91
C PRO A 88 5.90 -10.51 6.37
N TRP A 89 5.87 -10.80 7.66
CA TRP A 89 6.25 -12.11 8.17
C TRP A 89 5.32 -13.21 7.65
N LEU A 90 4.00 -13.00 7.73
CA LEU A 90 2.99 -13.93 7.21
C LEU A 90 3.09 -14.10 5.69
N LEU A 91 3.30 -13.00 4.94
CA LEU A 91 3.57 -13.07 3.51
C LEU A 91 4.76 -13.96 3.21
N LEU A 92 5.90 -13.72 3.86
CA LEU A 92 7.14 -14.44 3.57
C LEU A 92 7.07 -15.92 4.00
N LEU A 93 6.29 -16.24 5.04
CA LEU A 93 5.95 -17.62 5.38
C LEU A 93 5.12 -18.28 4.27
N GLY A 94 4.09 -17.61 3.77
CA GLY A 94 3.29 -18.10 2.63
C GLY A 94 4.13 -18.26 1.37
N LEU A 95 5.00 -17.29 1.08
CA LEU A 95 5.91 -17.33 -0.06
C LEU A 95 6.95 -18.45 0.05
N SER A 96 7.36 -18.84 1.26
CA SER A 96 8.31 -19.95 1.45
C SER A 96 7.77 -21.28 0.96
N VAL A 97 6.44 -21.50 1.04
CA VAL A 97 5.79 -22.79 0.75
C VAL A 97 5.08 -22.85 -0.60
N ALA A 98 4.91 -21.74 -1.31
CA ALA A 98 4.19 -21.68 -2.60
C ALA A 98 5.01 -21.02 -3.70
N ARG A 99 4.46 -21.03 -4.91
CA ARG A 99 5.04 -20.40 -6.10
C ARG A 99 4.93 -18.88 -6.00
N SER A 100 5.98 -18.19 -6.40
CA SER A 100 6.05 -16.73 -6.36
C SER A 100 4.96 -16.07 -7.21
N GLY A 101 4.66 -16.62 -8.41
CA GLY A 101 3.61 -16.10 -9.27
C GLY A 101 2.21 -16.19 -8.63
N SER A 102 1.89 -17.33 -7.97
CA SER A 102 0.62 -17.48 -7.25
C SER A 102 0.53 -16.52 -6.06
N VAL A 103 1.59 -16.39 -5.27
CA VAL A 103 1.64 -15.45 -4.15
C VAL A 103 1.49 -14.00 -4.62
N SER A 104 2.11 -13.63 -5.75
CA SER A 104 1.92 -12.30 -6.34
C SER A 104 0.45 -12.00 -6.63
N LEU A 105 -0.31 -12.94 -7.17
CA LEU A 105 -1.76 -12.76 -7.41
C LEU A 105 -2.56 -12.74 -6.10
N LEU A 106 -2.19 -13.54 -5.10
CA LEU A 106 -2.82 -13.57 -3.78
C LEU A 106 -2.67 -12.23 -3.03
N LEU A 107 -1.65 -11.43 -3.33
CA LEU A 107 -1.49 -10.09 -2.73
C LEU A 107 -2.67 -9.15 -3.03
N ASN A 108 -3.46 -9.40 -4.08
CA ASN A 108 -4.69 -8.63 -4.29
C ASN A 108 -5.75 -8.83 -3.19
N LEU A 109 -5.61 -9.86 -2.34
CA LEU A 109 -6.43 -10.01 -1.13
C LEU A 109 -6.28 -8.84 -0.15
N GLU A 110 -5.18 -8.07 -0.22
CA GLU A 110 -5.01 -6.85 0.58
C GLU A 110 -6.14 -5.84 0.31
N MET A 111 -6.48 -5.65 -0.96
CA MET A 111 -7.59 -4.75 -1.31
C MET A 111 -8.92 -5.27 -0.80
N VAL A 112 -9.17 -6.58 -0.90
CA VAL A 112 -10.38 -7.21 -0.34
C VAL A 112 -10.42 -7.01 1.18
N ALA A 113 -9.32 -7.27 1.86
CA ALA A 113 -9.20 -7.08 3.31
C ALA A 113 -9.47 -5.61 3.71
N THR A 114 -8.85 -4.66 3.00
CA THR A 114 -9.05 -3.21 3.26
C THR A 114 -10.51 -2.82 3.09
N VAL A 115 -11.15 -3.21 1.97
CA VAL A 115 -12.55 -2.89 1.69
C VAL A 115 -13.51 -3.53 2.71
N LEU A 116 -13.28 -4.78 3.09
CA LEU A 116 -14.11 -5.47 4.09
C LEU A 116 -13.93 -4.87 5.49
N LEU A 117 -12.70 -4.55 5.90
CA LEU A 117 -12.44 -3.84 7.16
C LEU A 117 -13.08 -2.45 7.14
N GLY A 118 -12.95 -1.71 6.04
CA GLY A 118 -13.64 -0.45 5.83
C GLY A 118 -15.13 -0.57 6.11
N ARG A 119 -15.80 -1.54 5.50
CA ARG A 119 -17.25 -1.76 5.67
C ARG A 119 -17.64 -2.20 7.07
N PHE A 120 -16.96 -3.19 7.66
CA PHE A 120 -17.42 -3.82 8.90
C PHE A 120 -16.84 -3.19 10.17
N VAL A 121 -15.60 -2.69 10.12
CA VAL A 121 -14.91 -2.12 11.29
C VAL A 121 -14.97 -0.60 11.27
N PHE A 122 -14.68 0.01 10.12
CA PHE A 122 -14.62 1.47 9.98
C PHE A 122 -15.92 2.10 9.48
N ARG A 123 -16.95 1.28 9.17
CA ARG A 123 -18.28 1.71 8.75
C ARG A 123 -18.33 2.55 7.47
N GLU A 124 -17.43 2.26 6.53
CA GLU A 124 -17.43 2.86 5.22
C GLU A 124 -18.55 2.27 4.34
N HIS A 125 -19.01 3.04 3.36
CA HIS A 125 -19.97 2.52 2.37
C HIS A 125 -19.27 1.61 1.36
N LEU A 126 -19.89 0.47 1.05
CA LEU A 126 -19.42 -0.45 0.01
C LEU A 126 -20.52 -0.70 -1.00
N SER A 127 -20.29 -0.27 -2.22
CA SER A 127 -21.24 -0.42 -3.33
C SER A 127 -21.37 -1.87 -3.83
N ALA A 128 -22.40 -2.13 -4.65
CA ALA A 128 -22.54 -3.42 -5.31
C ALA A 128 -21.34 -3.80 -6.19
N LYS A 129 -20.70 -2.82 -6.85
CA LYS A 129 -19.46 -3.04 -7.62
C LYS A 129 -18.28 -3.40 -6.73
N GLY A 130 -18.17 -2.75 -5.57
CA GLY A 130 -17.17 -3.08 -4.55
C GLY A 130 -17.32 -4.52 -4.07
N TRP A 131 -18.53 -4.97 -3.78
CA TRP A 131 -18.83 -6.37 -3.43
C TRP A 131 -18.49 -7.34 -4.56
N LEU A 132 -18.81 -7.01 -5.81
CA LEU A 132 -18.51 -7.87 -6.97
C LEU A 132 -17.00 -7.98 -7.21
N GLY A 133 -16.27 -6.88 -7.11
CA GLY A 133 -14.80 -6.87 -7.21
C GLY A 133 -14.13 -7.68 -6.10
N ALA A 134 -14.58 -7.52 -4.86
CA ALA A 134 -14.08 -8.31 -3.72
C ALA A 134 -14.37 -9.80 -3.90
N ALA A 135 -15.59 -10.17 -4.33
CA ALA A 135 -15.97 -11.56 -4.59
C ALA A 135 -15.13 -12.20 -5.72
N GLY A 136 -14.89 -11.47 -6.81
CA GLY A 136 -14.05 -11.95 -7.91
C GLY A 136 -12.59 -12.17 -7.51
N THR A 137 -12.02 -11.25 -6.71
CA THR A 137 -10.66 -11.43 -6.19
C THR A 137 -10.58 -12.60 -5.20
N LEU A 138 -11.59 -12.77 -4.34
CA LEU A 138 -11.66 -13.92 -3.44
C LEU A 138 -11.80 -15.24 -4.21
N ALA A 139 -12.59 -15.26 -5.28
CA ALA A 139 -12.72 -16.45 -6.15
C ALA A 139 -11.37 -16.80 -6.81
N ALA A 140 -10.59 -15.81 -7.26
CA ALA A 140 -9.25 -16.03 -7.78
C ALA A 140 -8.31 -16.63 -6.71
N ALA A 141 -8.38 -16.14 -5.47
CA ALA A 141 -7.57 -16.67 -4.36
C ALA A 141 -7.94 -18.12 -4.02
N VAL A 142 -9.23 -18.46 -4.00
CA VAL A 142 -9.71 -19.84 -3.80
C VAL A 142 -9.24 -20.75 -4.94
N LEU A 143 -9.32 -20.28 -6.18
CA LEU A 143 -8.85 -21.03 -7.35
C LEU A 143 -7.36 -21.35 -7.26
N LEU A 144 -6.52 -20.38 -6.85
CA LEU A 144 -5.08 -20.59 -6.64
C LEU A 144 -4.81 -21.54 -5.48
N ALA A 145 -5.55 -21.39 -4.37
CA ALA A 145 -5.41 -22.24 -3.19
C ALA A 145 -5.68 -23.72 -3.51
N VAL A 146 -6.72 -23.99 -4.31
CA VAL A 146 -7.08 -25.35 -4.74
C VAL A 146 -6.14 -25.84 -5.85
N GLY A 147 -5.81 -25.00 -6.82
CA GLY A 147 -5.01 -25.37 -7.97
C GLY A 147 -3.55 -25.72 -7.65
N ASP A 148 -2.97 -25.06 -6.64
CA ASP A 148 -1.60 -25.33 -6.17
C ASP A 148 -1.56 -26.39 -5.04
N GLY A 149 -2.71 -27.04 -4.73
CA GLY A 149 -2.81 -28.12 -3.76
C GLY A 149 -2.63 -27.68 -2.30
N PRO A 150 -2.22 -28.59 -1.37
CA PRO A 150 -2.13 -28.28 0.04
C PRO A 150 -1.17 -27.12 0.38
N SER A 151 -0.07 -26.98 -0.35
CA SER A 151 0.87 -25.86 -0.21
C SER A 151 0.25 -24.54 -0.66
N GLY A 152 -0.56 -24.55 -1.72
CA GLY A 152 -1.33 -23.41 -2.19
C GLY A 152 -2.38 -22.96 -1.17
N ALA A 153 -3.10 -23.90 -0.56
CA ALA A 153 -4.07 -23.59 0.50
C ALA A 153 -3.40 -22.97 1.73
N LEU A 154 -2.27 -23.50 2.19
CA LEU A 154 -1.51 -22.93 3.29
C LEU A 154 -0.99 -21.53 2.95
N ALA A 155 -0.46 -21.35 1.75
CA ALA A 155 0.01 -20.04 1.30
C ALA A 155 -1.14 -19.04 1.21
N ALA A 156 -2.30 -19.41 0.69
CA ALA A 156 -3.46 -18.54 0.62
C ALA A 156 -3.94 -18.09 2.01
N LEU A 157 -3.91 -19.00 3.01
CA LEU A 157 -4.22 -18.64 4.39
C LEU A 157 -3.20 -17.68 4.99
N LEU A 158 -1.90 -17.96 4.84
CA LEU A 158 -0.83 -17.12 5.39
C LEU A 158 -0.80 -15.75 4.71
N VAL A 159 -0.85 -15.71 3.38
CA VAL A 159 -0.87 -14.46 2.61
C VAL A 159 -2.16 -13.68 2.89
N GLY A 160 -3.31 -14.34 2.95
CA GLY A 160 -4.59 -13.72 3.29
C GLY A 160 -4.57 -13.10 4.70
N ALA A 161 -3.99 -13.79 5.69
CA ALA A 161 -3.79 -13.22 7.03
C ALA A 161 -2.82 -12.03 7.00
N GLY A 162 -1.75 -12.06 6.21
CA GLY A 162 -0.87 -10.93 5.97
C GLY A 162 -1.59 -9.76 5.32
N CYS A 163 -2.41 -10.01 4.32
CA CYS A 163 -3.25 -9.01 3.66
C CYS A 163 -4.27 -8.39 4.61
N LEU A 164 -4.85 -9.18 5.54
CA LEU A 164 -5.71 -8.65 6.59
C LEU A 164 -4.96 -7.71 7.54
N CYS A 165 -3.72 -8.06 7.91
CA CYS A 165 -2.86 -7.16 8.68
C CYS A 165 -2.58 -5.85 7.92
N TRP A 166 -2.29 -5.89 6.63
CA TRP A 166 -2.11 -4.69 5.82
C TRP A 166 -3.41 -3.90 5.62
N GLY A 167 -4.56 -4.55 5.58
CA GLY A 167 -5.84 -3.86 5.61
C GLY A 167 -6.01 -2.98 6.86
N PHE A 168 -5.62 -3.46 8.05
CA PHE A 168 -5.56 -2.64 9.26
C PHE A 168 -4.52 -1.53 9.17
N ASP A 169 -3.31 -1.84 8.66
CA ASP A 169 -2.25 -0.85 8.42
C ASP A 169 -2.73 0.30 7.53
N ASN A 170 -3.42 -0.01 6.45
CA ASN A 170 -3.95 0.96 5.51
C ASN A 170 -4.90 1.94 6.21
N HIS A 171 -5.83 1.44 7.04
CA HIS A 171 -6.75 2.29 7.79
C HIS A 171 -6.04 3.10 8.88
N PHE A 172 -5.09 2.51 9.62
CA PHE A 172 -4.32 3.25 10.62
C PHE A 172 -3.49 4.35 9.96
N THR A 173 -2.81 4.02 8.85
CA THR A 173 -2.00 4.97 8.10
C THR A 173 -2.84 6.11 7.53
N ALA A 174 -4.05 5.83 7.04
CA ALA A 174 -4.97 6.85 6.53
C ALA A 174 -5.47 7.82 7.63
N LEU A 175 -5.44 7.40 8.90
CA LEU A 175 -5.84 8.23 10.05
C LEU A 175 -4.67 8.95 10.72
N ILE A 176 -3.44 8.77 10.22
CA ILE A 176 -2.25 9.45 10.74
C ILE A 176 -2.21 10.89 10.23
N ASP A 177 -2.25 11.85 11.16
CA ASP A 177 -2.11 13.27 10.88
C ASP A 177 -0.76 13.79 11.41
N GLY A 178 -0.27 14.87 10.82
CA GLY A 178 0.89 15.62 11.31
C GLY A 178 2.26 15.06 10.91
N ILE A 179 2.33 13.94 10.19
CA ILE A 179 3.56 13.44 9.53
C ILE A 179 3.27 13.03 8.08
N THR A 180 4.30 13.08 7.24
CA THR A 180 4.15 12.75 5.84
C THR A 180 4.08 11.24 5.59
N PRO A 181 3.54 10.78 4.44
CA PRO A 181 3.61 9.38 4.05
C PRO A 181 5.04 8.84 3.98
N ALA A 182 6.02 9.68 3.60
CA ALA A 182 7.42 9.30 3.57
C ALA A 182 7.98 9.10 4.99
N GLU A 183 7.65 9.99 5.92
CA GLU A 183 8.03 9.85 7.34
C GLU A 183 7.38 8.62 7.98
N THR A 184 6.08 8.37 7.71
CA THR A 184 5.39 7.17 8.16
C THR A 184 6.09 5.91 7.67
N THR A 185 6.48 5.87 6.39
CA THR A 185 7.22 4.76 5.79
C THR A 185 8.61 4.60 6.44
N LEU A 186 9.32 5.70 6.69
CA LEU A 186 10.62 5.68 7.37
C LEU A 186 10.50 5.09 8.78
N TRP A 187 9.57 5.60 9.60
CA TRP A 187 9.40 5.13 10.97
C TRP A 187 8.95 3.68 11.03
N LYS A 188 8.00 3.29 10.19
CA LYS A 188 7.57 1.91 10.04
C LYS A 188 8.75 1.02 9.61
N GLY A 189 9.52 1.44 8.63
CA GLY A 189 10.69 0.73 8.14
C GLY A 189 11.76 0.51 9.21
N VAL A 190 12.11 1.55 9.96
CA VAL A 190 13.12 1.46 11.02
C VAL A 190 12.63 0.60 12.19
N VAL A 191 11.45 0.90 12.75
CA VAL A 191 10.98 0.22 13.97
C VAL A 191 10.64 -1.24 13.71
N ALA A 192 9.85 -1.53 12.67
CA ALA A 192 9.51 -2.90 12.31
C ALA A 192 10.74 -3.67 11.79
N GLY A 193 11.59 -3.01 11.01
CA GLY A 193 12.80 -3.61 10.49
C GLY A 193 13.75 -4.05 11.61
N LEU A 194 14.02 -3.20 12.59
CA LEU A 194 14.86 -3.54 13.74
C LEU A 194 14.24 -4.64 14.59
N PHE A 195 12.92 -4.59 14.84
CA PHE A 195 12.23 -5.64 15.58
C PHE A 195 12.32 -7.01 14.88
N ASN A 196 12.01 -7.05 13.58
CA ASN A 196 12.08 -8.28 12.80
C ASN A 196 13.51 -8.83 12.69
N LEU A 197 14.53 -7.95 12.59
CA LEU A 197 15.94 -8.35 12.63
C LEU A 197 16.36 -8.90 13.99
N LEU A 198 15.91 -8.28 15.07
CA LEU A 198 16.17 -8.78 16.41
C LEU A 198 15.59 -10.20 16.58
N VAL A 199 14.32 -10.38 16.25
CA VAL A 199 13.68 -11.69 16.38
C VAL A 199 14.25 -12.70 15.37
N GLY A 200 14.24 -12.38 14.08
CA GLY A 200 14.62 -13.30 13.01
C GLY A 200 16.13 -13.54 12.93
N GLY A 201 16.93 -12.50 13.17
CA GLY A 201 18.39 -12.55 13.06
C GLY A 201 19.05 -13.05 14.35
N VAL A 202 18.75 -12.42 15.49
CA VAL A 202 19.42 -12.72 16.77
C VAL A 202 18.80 -13.93 17.46
N ILE A 203 17.47 -13.94 17.64
CA ILE A 203 16.78 -15.00 18.40
C ILE A 203 16.69 -16.30 17.60
N LEU A 204 16.31 -16.21 16.31
CA LEU A 204 16.15 -17.37 15.44
C LEU A 204 17.40 -17.71 14.61
N GLY A 205 18.43 -16.86 14.60
CA GLY A 205 19.71 -17.11 13.95
C GLY A 205 19.65 -17.26 12.43
N GLY A 206 18.98 -16.35 11.71
CA GLY A 206 18.65 -16.55 10.30
C GLY A 206 18.90 -15.41 9.32
N VAL A 207 19.93 -14.58 9.51
CA VAL A 207 20.23 -13.43 8.61
C VAL A 207 20.85 -13.87 7.26
N GLY A 208 21.33 -15.11 7.17
CA GLY A 208 22.03 -15.59 5.98
C GLY A 208 23.46 -15.05 5.85
N SER A 209 24.01 -15.08 4.61
CA SER A 209 25.32 -14.52 4.30
C SER A 209 25.27 -12.99 4.20
N GLY A 210 26.42 -12.32 4.31
CA GLY A 210 26.53 -10.87 4.10
C GLY A 210 26.02 -10.44 2.71
N THR A 211 26.24 -11.25 1.68
CA THR A 211 25.73 -10.99 0.32
C THR A 211 24.21 -11.09 0.28
N SER A 212 23.61 -12.11 0.91
CA SER A 212 22.16 -12.25 0.97
C SER A 212 21.50 -11.09 1.74
N ALA A 213 22.12 -10.65 2.84
CA ALA A 213 21.66 -9.50 3.61
C ALA A 213 21.74 -8.20 2.79
N LEU A 214 22.83 -7.97 2.07
CA LEU A 214 22.99 -6.80 1.20
C LEU A 214 21.95 -6.79 0.06
N LEU A 215 21.73 -7.94 -0.58
CA LEU A 215 20.70 -8.08 -1.62
C LEU A 215 19.29 -7.83 -1.05
N ALA A 216 18.99 -8.33 0.15
CA ALA A 216 17.72 -8.08 0.81
C ALA A 216 17.51 -6.59 1.12
N LEU A 217 18.55 -5.89 1.60
CA LEU A 217 18.50 -4.43 1.81
C LEU A 217 18.27 -3.70 0.49
N LEU A 218 18.95 -4.10 -0.59
CA LEU A 218 18.78 -3.50 -1.91
C LEU A 218 17.35 -3.71 -2.45
N VAL A 219 16.82 -4.94 -2.34
CA VAL A 219 15.43 -5.23 -2.72
C VAL A 219 14.46 -4.36 -1.89
N GLY A 220 14.68 -4.25 -0.58
CA GLY A 220 13.90 -3.38 0.28
C GLY A 220 13.97 -1.91 -0.13
N ALA A 221 15.18 -1.40 -0.39
CA ALA A 221 15.37 -0.01 -0.81
C ALA A 221 14.66 0.31 -2.13
N LEU A 222 14.70 -0.59 -3.10
CA LEU A 222 14.05 -0.39 -4.40
C LEU A 222 12.53 -0.62 -4.32
N ALA A 223 12.10 -1.75 -3.75
CA ALA A 223 10.70 -2.17 -3.79
C ALA A 223 9.81 -1.48 -2.74
N TYR A 224 10.35 -1.14 -1.57
CA TYR A 224 9.59 -0.49 -0.49
C TYR A 224 10.01 0.96 -0.22
N GLY A 225 11.18 1.39 -0.71
CA GLY A 225 11.62 2.78 -0.60
C GLY A 225 11.37 3.57 -1.88
N VAL A 226 12.14 3.30 -2.93
CA VAL A 226 12.06 4.03 -4.20
C VAL A 226 10.68 3.87 -4.86
N SER A 227 10.10 2.66 -4.83
CA SER A 227 8.75 2.40 -5.35
C SER A 227 7.71 3.32 -4.67
N ILE A 228 7.73 3.41 -3.33
CA ILE A 228 6.80 4.27 -2.60
C ILE A 228 7.04 5.75 -2.92
N ALA A 229 8.28 6.20 -3.03
CA ALA A 229 8.61 7.57 -3.43
C ALA A 229 8.07 7.91 -4.83
N LEU A 230 8.20 6.99 -5.79
CA LEU A 230 7.64 7.12 -7.14
C LEU A 230 6.11 7.12 -7.12
N TYR A 231 5.50 6.26 -6.31
CA TYR A 231 4.05 6.22 -6.12
C TYR A 231 3.51 7.55 -5.55
N ILE A 232 4.15 8.08 -4.50
CA ILE A 232 3.78 9.38 -3.91
C ILE A 232 3.91 10.48 -4.97
N THR A 233 4.97 10.47 -5.77
CA THR A 233 5.16 11.44 -6.87
C THR A 233 4.05 11.34 -7.91
N ALA A 234 3.67 10.13 -8.31
CA ALA A 234 2.55 9.90 -9.22
C ALA A 234 1.22 10.35 -8.61
N ALA A 235 1.00 10.07 -7.31
CA ALA A 235 -0.22 10.44 -6.60
C ALA A 235 -0.41 11.95 -6.48
N HIS A 236 0.67 12.69 -6.27
CA HIS A 236 0.62 14.16 -6.23
C HIS A 236 0.23 14.78 -7.59
N GLY A 237 0.56 14.14 -8.71
CA GLY A 237 0.28 14.73 -10.03
C GLY A 237 -0.94 14.14 -10.75
N LEU A 238 -1.26 12.85 -10.55
CA LEU A 238 -2.41 12.17 -11.17
C LEU A 238 -3.65 12.15 -10.27
N GLY A 239 -3.47 12.38 -8.98
CA GLY A 239 -4.45 12.11 -7.93
C GLY A 239 -4.38 10.65 -7.43
N ALA A 240 -4.86 10.42 -6.21
CA ALA A 240 -4.75 9.14 -5.50
C ALA A 240 -5.39 7.98 -6.29
N SER A 241 -6.61 8.16 -6.80
CA SER A 241 -7.35 7.09 -7.50
C SER A 241 -6.65 6.60 -8.77
N ARG A 242 -6.15 7.52 -9.62
CA ARG A 242 -5.47 7.15 -10.86
C ARG A 242 -4.12 6.48 -10.57
N SER A 243 -3.40 6.96 -9.59
CA SER A 243 -2.12 6.38 -9.17
C SER A 243 -2.31 4.99 -8.59
N GLN A 244 -3.37 4.78 -7.80
CA GLN A 244 -3.72 3.47 -7.25
C GLN A 244 -4.10 2.48 -8.37
N MET A 245 -4.84 2.91 -9.40
CA MET A 245 -5.11 2.07 -10.57
C MET A 245 -3.83 1.57 -11.24
N VAL A 246 -2.88 2.49 -11.47
CA VAL A 246 -1.59 2.14 -12.07
C VAL A 246 -0.81 1.20 -11.16
N PHE A 247 -0.75 1.49 -9.87
CA PHE A 247 -0.01 0.69 -8.89
C PHE A 247 -0.59 -0.71 -8.69
N SER A 248 -1.90 -0.88 -8.86
CA SER A 248 -2.58 -2.19 -8.78
C SER A 248 -2.16 -3.18 -9.87
N THR A 249 -1.34 -2.75 -10.84
CA THR A 249 -0.69 -3.65 -11.80
C THR A 249 0.53 -4.38 -11.21
N ALA A 250 1.02 -4.01 -10.03
CA ALA A 250 2.21 -4.59 -9.40
C ALA A 250 2.18 -6.13 -9.28
N PRO A 251 1.08 -6.78 -8.89
CA PRO A 251 1.02 -8.25 -8.84
C PRO A 251 1.26 -8.93 -10.18
N PHE A 252 0.84 -8.32 -11.29
CA PHE A 252 1.08 -8.86 -12.63
C PHE A 252 2.57 -8.78 -13.01
N PHE A 253 3.26 -7.69 -12.65
CA PHE A 253 4.73 -7.63 -12.77
C PHE A 253 5.39 -8.73 -11.94
N GLY A 254 4.91 -8.99 -10.72
CA GLY A 254 5.39 -10.08 -9.88
C GLY A 254 5.27 -11.45 -10.56
N VAL A 255 4.14 -11.75 -11.22
CA VAL A 255 3.97 -12.96 -12.01
C VAL A 255 4.98 -13.02 -13.17
N ILE A 256 5.04 -11.98 -13.99
CA ILE A 256 5.95 -11.92 -15.14
C ILE A 256 7.40 -12.12 -14.72
N LEU A 257 7.84 -11.44 -13.67
CA LEU A 257 9.20 -11.53 -13.17
C LEU A 257 9.49 -12.90 -12.53
N SER A 258 8.49 -13.55 -11.93
CA SER A 258 8.62 -14.94 -11.45
C SER A 258 8.88 -15.93 -12.59
N LEU A 259 8.20 -15.76 -13.71
CA LEU A 259 8.41 -16.57 -14.90
C LEU A 259 9.83 -16.35 -15.48
N LEU A 260 10.24 -15.08 -15.60
CA LEU A 260 11.50 -14.70 -16.25
C LEU A 260 12.73 -15.04 -15.40
N PHE A 261 12.69 -14.80 -14.10
CA PHE A 261 13.88 -14.90 -13.24
C PHE A 261 13.93 -16.15 -12.38
N LEU A 262 12.79 -16.75 -12.03
CA LEU A 262 12.76 -17.99 -11.27
C LEU A 262 12.47 -19.23 -12.13
N GLY A 263 12.18 -19.04 -13.44
CA GLY A 263 11.85 -20.15 -14.34
C GLY A 263 10.54 -20.87 -13.93
N GLU A 264 9.65 -20.21 -13.19
CA GLU A 264 8.36 -20.78 -12.86
C GLU A 264 7.52 -20.96 -14.13
N SER A 265 6.78 -22.07 -14.25
CA SER A 265 5.86 -22.25 -15.36
C SER A 265 4.53 -21.53 -15.10
N PHE A 266 3.97 -20.87 -16.10
CA PHE A 266 2.66 -20.24 -16.01
C PHE A 266 1.57 -21.32 -16.16
N THR A 267 0.72 -21.49 -15.16
CA THR A 267 -0.33 -22.51 -15.19
C THR A 267 -1.65 -21.95 -15.69
N GLY A 268 -2.52 -22.84 -16.22
CA GLY A 268 -3.88 -22.46 -16.59
C GLY A 268 -4.68 -21.87 -15.42
N THR A 269 -4.46 -22.38 -14.21
CA THR A 269 -5.04 -21.86 -12.97
C THR A 269 -4.61 -20.42 -12.72
N GLN A 270 -3.32 -20.12 -12.85
CA GLN A 270 -2.80 -18.74 -12.72
C GLN A 270 -3.35 -17.82 -13.81
N ALA A 271 -3.54 -18.31 -15.05
CA ALA A 271 -4.12 -17.51 -16.12
C ALA A 271 -5.58 -17.11 -15.81
N VAL A 272 -6.40 -18.05 -15.35
CA VAL A 272 -7.79 -17.76 -14.95
C VAL A 272 -7.83 -16.85 -13.72
N ALA A 273 -7.00 -17.10 -12.73
CA ALA A 273 -6.92 -16.25 -11.54
C ALA A 273 -6.48 -14.81 -11.90
N ALA A 274 -5.49 -14.65 -12.77
CA ALA A 274 -5.05 -13.35 -13.24
C ALA A 274 -6.15 -12.59 -13.99
N ALA A 275 -6.93 -13.28 -14.83
CA ALA A 275 -8.07 -12.70 -15.53
C ALA A 275 -9.19 -12.28 -14.56
N LEU A 276 -9.49 -13.10 -13.55
CA LEU A 276 -10.47 -12.75 -12.51
C LEU A 276 -10.02 -11.52 -11.71
N VAL A 277 -8.75 -11.46 -11.29
CA VAL A 277 -8.18 -10.29 -10.58
C VAL A 277 -8.25 -9.05 -11.48
N ALA A 278 -7.82 -9.15 -12.74
CA ALA A 278 -7.89 -8.01 -13.67
C ALA A 278 -9.33 -7.52 -13.86
N GLY A 279 -10.29 -8.42 -14.06
CA GLY A 279 -11.71 -8.10 -14.17
C GLY A 279 -12.26 -7.43 -12.89
N SER A 280 -11.88 -7.94 -11.71
CA SER A 280 -12.25 -7.38 -10.41
C SER A 280 -11.72 -5.96 -10.24
N LEU A 281 -10.45 -5.72 -10.60
CA LEU A 281 -9.85 -4.38 -10.56
C LEU A 281 -10.58 -3.41 -11.51
N LEU A 282 -10.87 -3.84 -12.74
CA LEU A 282 -11.61 -3.02 -13.70
C LEU A 282 -13.00 -2.65 -13.19
N ILE A 283 -13.72 -3.58 -12.55
CA ILE A 283 -15.02 -3.32 -11.93
C ILE A 283 -14.89 -2.31 -10.82
N LEU A 284 -13.96 -2.51 -9.88
CA LEU A 284 -13.69 -1.60 -8.77
C LEU A 284 -13.36 -0.19 -9.26
N PHE A 285 -12.45 -0.06 -10.21
CA PHE A 285 -12.03 1.24 -10.75
C PHE A 285 -13.04 1.88 -11.73
N SER A 286 -14.08 1.14 -12.17
CA SER A 286 -15.18 1.70 -12.95
C SER A 286 -16.19 2.46 -12.09
N GLU A 287 -16.07 2.37 -10.77
CA GLU A 287 -16.95 3.07 -9.85
C GLU A 287 -16.65 4.56 -9.86
N LYS A 288 -17.66 5.34 -10.29
CA LYS A 288 -17.67 6.79 -10.15
C LYS A 288 -18.77 7.12 -9.16
N HIS A 289 -18.38 7.59 -8.01
CA HIS A 289 -19.31 8.06 -7.00
C HIS A 289 -19.21 9.58 -6.96
N GLY A 290 -20.35 10.25 -7.18
CA GLY A 290 -20.44 11.71 -7.10
C GLY A 290 -21.81 12.08 -6.57
N HIS A 291 -21.85 12.75 -5.45
CA HIS A 291 -23.05 13.35 -4.89
C HIS A 291 -22.69 14.68 -4.23
N VAL A 292 -23.73 15.47 -3.99
CA VAL A 292 -23.59 16.69 -3.20
C VAL A 292 -23.50 16.27 -1.73
N HIS A 293 -22.47 16.71 -1.03
CA HIS A 293 -22.31 16.45 0.39
C HIS A 293 -21.96 17.75 1.12
N ARG A 294 -22.33 17.80 2.38
CA ARG A 294 -22.06 18.90 3.28
C ARG A 294 -20.94 18.51 4.24
N HIS A 295 -19.88 19.29 4.26
CA HIS A 295 -18.87 19.19 5.28
C HIS A 295 -19.26 20.02 6.49
N ASP A 296 -19.27 19.42 7.66
CA ASP A 296 -19.41 20.16 8.91
C ASP A 296 -18.11 20.92 9.20
N ARG A 297 -18.23 22.02 9.95
CA ARG A 297 -17.09 22.81 10.37
C ARG A 297 -16.07 21.92 11.09
N MET A 298 -14.85 21.81 10.57
CA MET A 298 -13.80 21.00 11.13
C MET A 298 -12.47 21.78 11.17
N ALA A 299 -11.84 21.84 12.33
CA ALA A 299 -10.49 22.36 12.49
C ALA A 299 -9.51 21.18 12.59
N HIS A 300 -8.59 21.06 11.66
CA HIS A 300 -7.57 20.01 11.67
C HIS A 300 -6.30 20.44 10.93
N GLU A 301 -5.23 19.68 11.09
CA GLU A 301 -3.96 19.90 10.40
C GLU A 301 -3.74 18.71 9.45
N HIS A 302 -3.66 18.99 8.14
CA HIS A 302 -3.31 17.97 7.15
C HIS A 302 -2.49 18.57 6.00
N TRP A 303 -1.85 17.72 5.22
CA TRP A 303 -1.19 18.12 3.98
C TRP A 303 -2.22 18.41 2.89
N HIS A 304 -2.18 19.60 2.32
CA HIS A 304 -3.08 20.02 1.24
C HIS A 304 -2.38 20.91 0.22
N ARG A 305 -3.05 21.14 -0.89
CA ARG A 305 -2.69 22.10 -1.94
C ARG A 305 -3.88 23.01 -2.18
N HIS A 306 -3.62 24.27 -2.52
CA HIS A 306 -4.68 25.24 -2.80
C HIS A 306 -5.43 25.01 -4.13
N ASP A 307 -4.92 24.10 -4.97
CA ASP A 307 -5.53 23.71 -6.23
C ASP A 307 -6.45 22.46 -6.13
N ASP A 308 -6.77 22.00 -4.92
CA ASP A 308 -7.60 20.83 -4.67
C ASP A 308 -9.11 21.13 -4.61
N GLY A 309 -9.49 22.41 -4.65
CA GLY A 309 -10.90 22.87 -4.63
C GLY A 309 -11.57 22.83 -3.26
N HIS A 310 -10.84 22.47 -2.20
CA HIS A 310 -11.33 22.39 -0.82
C HIS A 310 -10.71 23.46 0.10
N HIS A 311 -9.66 24.14 -0.35
CA HIS A 311 -8.87 25.06 0.46
C HIS A 311 -8.83 26.44 -0.18
N ASP A 312 -9.68 27.35 0.31
CA ASP A 312 -9.81 28.73 -0.18
C ASP A 312 -9.34 29.71 0.94
N HIS A 313 -8.03 29.65 1.26
CA HIS A 313 -7.42 30.60 2.19
C HIS A 313 -6.05 31.04 1.66
N GLU A 314 -5.75 32.32 1.83
CA GLU A 314 -4.52 32.96 1.35
C GLU A 314 -3.39 32.86 2.39
N HIS A 315 -2.15 32.69 1.91
CA HIS A 315 -0.93 32.80 2.69
C HIS A 315 -0.06 33.95 2.16
N GLU A 316 0.46 34.76 3.05
CA GLU A 316 1.28 35.92 2.70
C GLU A 316 2.59 35.58 1.93
N ASN A 317 3.02 34.29 1.84
CA ASN A 317 4.32 33.92 1.28
C ASN A 317 4.41 32.56 0.57
N THR A 318 3.31 31.95 0.12
CA THR A 318 3.37 30.62 -0.52
C THR A 318 2.84 30.66 -1.95
N GLN A 319 3.61 30.10 -2.89
CA GLN A 319 3.14 29.85 -4.26
C GLN A 319 2.03 28.80 -4.24
N GLU A 320 0.94 29.03 -4.97
CA GLU A 320 -0.29 28.22 -5.04
C GLU A 320 -0.09 26.72 -5.30
N ALA A 321 1.06 26.30 -5.82
CA ALA A 321 1.35 24.93 -6.22
C ALA A 321 2.17 24.10 -5.19
N VAL A 322 2.49 24.65 -4.02
CA VAL A 322 3.33 23.96 -3.03
C VAL A 322 2.44 23.29 -1.98
N ALA A 323 2.54 21.96 -1.88
CA ALA A 323 1.90 21.21 -0.80
C ALA A 323 2.53 21.55 0.56
N HIS A 324 1.71 21.85 1.55
CA HIS A 324 2.12 22.19 2.90
C HIS A 324 1.08 21.72 3.93
N ALA A 325 1.43 21.72 5.21
CA ALA A 325 0.53 21.36 6.30
C ALA A 325 0.51 22.47 7.34
N HIS A 326 -0.68 22.89 7.74
CA HIS A 326 -0.91 23.76 8.89
C HIS A 326 -2.31 23.52 9.46
N ALA A 327 -2.54 23.99 10.68
CA ALA A 327 -3.88 23.99 11.27
C ALA A 327 -4.75 25.05 10.58
N HIS A 328 -5.91 24.64 10.08
CA HIS A 328 -6.90 25.53 9.48
C HIS A 328 -8.33 25.08 9.82
N ASP A 329 -9.25 26.03 9.71
CA ASP A 329 -10.65 25.82 10.00
C ASP A 329 -11.43 25.82 8.66
N HIS A 330 -12.09 24.71 8.35
CA HIS A 330 -13.02 24.63 7.23
C HIS A 330 -14.38 25.11 7.68
N GLY A 331 -14.91 26.14 7.03
CA GLY A 331 -16.32 26.49 7.12
C GLY A 331 -17.17 25.33 6.60
N SER A 332 -18.45 25.31 6.98
CA SER A 332 -19.35 24.30 6.37
C SER A 332 -19.53 24.63 4.88
N VAL A 333 -19.09 23.70 4.02
CA VAL A 333 -19.17 23.84 2.56
C VAL A 333 -20.04 22.72 2.02
N GLU A 334 -21.01 23.08 1.16
CA GLU A 334 -21.81 22.13 0.41
C GLU A 334 -21.35 22.15 -1.05
N HIS A 335 -20.82 21.04 -1.53
CA HIS A 335 -20.37 20.91 -2.91
C HIS A 335 -20.50 19.47 -3.41
N GLY A 336 -20.55 19.31 -4.73
CA GLY A 336 -20.61 18.01 -5.39
C GLY A 336 -19.37 17.76 -6.22
N HIS A 337 -18.65 16.72 -5.95
CA HIS A 337 -17.56 16.22 -6.80
C HIS A 337 -17.50 14.70 -6.80
N ALA A 338 -16.89 14.13 -7.85
CA ALA A 338 -16.64 12.70 -7.88
C ALA A 338 -15.48 12.37 -6.93
N HIS A 339 -15.77 11.59 -5.89
CA HIS A 339 -14.78 11.14 -4.93
C HIS A 339 -14.93 9.64 -4.63
N TRP A 340 -13.90 9.05 -4.02
CA TRP A 340 -14.01 7.72 -3.42
C TRP A 340 -14.38 7.88 -1.95
N PRO A 341 -15.19 6.96 -1.40
CA PRO A 341 -15.45 6.95 0.05
C PRO A 341 -14.11 6.85 0.79
N ASP A 342 -13.86 7.79 1.68
CA ASP A 342 -12.67 7.80 2.53
C ASP A 342 -13.02 8.08 3.99
N LEU A 343 -12.02 7.91 4.90
CA LEU A 343 -12.22 8.08 6.34
C LEU A 343 -12.45 9.54 6.77
N HIS A 344 -12.12 10.51 5.91
CA HIS A 344 -12.29 11.95 6.17
C HIS A 344 -13.65 12.46 5.67
N HIS A 345 -14.33 11.73 4.77
CA HIS A 345 -15.62 12.09 4.18
C HIS A 345 -16.71 11.11 4.63
N ARG A 346 -17.01 11.09 5.94
CA ARG A 346 -18.10 10.32 6.50
C ARG A 346 -19.39 11.13 6.42
N HIS A 347 -20.36 10.64 5.68
CA HIS A 347 -21.72 11.17 5.63
C HIS A 347 -22.70 10.02 5.48
N ASP A 348 -23.86 10.17 6.07
CA ASP A 348 -24.94 9.20 5.93
C ASP A 348 -25.52 9.33 4.51
N HIS A 349 -25.58 8.21 3.79
CA HIS A 349 -26.38 8.10 2.57
C HIS A 349 -27.81 7.84 3.02
N GLU A 350 -28.71 8.82 2.85
CA GLU A 350 -30.12 8.53 2.93
C GLU A 350 -30.44 7.49 1.84
N ASP A 351 -30.96 6.32 2.26
CA ASP A 351 -31.38 5.23 1.37
C ASP A 351 -32.46 5.73 0.41
N GLY A 352 -32.07 6.05 -0.81
CA GLY A 352 -33.03 6.52 -1.82
C GLY A 352 -32.36 6.95 -3.12
N GLU A 353 -31.70 6.03 -3.86
CA GLU A 353 -31.85 5.89 -5.32
C GLU A 353 -30.98 4.71 -5.82
#